data_cd6d5e86c59ec2324f75644c1ba66c99
#
_entry.id   cd6d5e86c59ec2324f75644c1ba66c99
#
_cell.length_a   1.000
_cell.length_b   1.000
_cell.length_c   1.000
_cell.angle_alpha   90.00
_cell.angle_beta   90.00
_cell.angle_gamma   90.00
#
_symmetry.space_group_name_H-M   'P 1'
#
loop_
_entity.id
_entity.type
_entity.pdbx_description
1 polymer ?
#
loop_
_entity_poly.entity_id
_entity_poly.type
_entity_poly.pdbx_seq_one_letter_code
_entity_poly.pdbx_strand_id
1 'polypeptide(L)'
;MQPIEELRYLILAAQREGNRLFADALRPLQLTPSQAEVLRVLLDHEPLSLVALGDLLVCETGSPSRLVQGLVDNALVERIPSSIDKRMVTLTLTNMGREMAAKVCALESQFYETNADLVKDAPLMEILELLWRFVKGKPAGVALARRNGSQ
;
A
#
# COMPACT_ATOMS: atom_id res chain seq x y z
N MET A 1 15.19 18.00 -23.29
CA MET A 1 13.94 17.50 -22.69
C MET A 1 13.14 18.69 -22.20
N GLN A 2 11.84 18.71 -22.48
CA GLN A 2 10.95 19.77 -21.97
C GLN A 2 10.74 19.55 -20.45
N PRO A 3 10.60 20.62 -19.62
CA PRO A 3 10.43 20.44 -18.17
C PRO A 3 9.27 19.51 -17.77
N ILE A 4 8.15 19.55 -18.49
CA ILE A 4 7.01 18.66 -18.21
C ILE A 4 7.31 17.19 -18.58
N GLU A 5 8.13 16.96 -19.58
CA GLU A 5 8.58 15.63 -19.96
C GLU A 5 9.54 15.07 -18.91
N GLU A 6 10.48 15.90 -18.43
CA GLU A 6 11.40 15.55 -17.35
C GLU A 6 10.65 15.21 -16.07
N LEU A 7 9.67 16.03 -15.66
CA LEU A 7 8.81 15.76 -14.51
C LEU A 7 8.13 14.39 -14.61
N ARG A 8 7.58 14.04 -15.78
CA ARG A 8 6.95 12.74 -16.01
C ARG A 8 7.94 11.59 -15.80
N TYR A 9 9.15 11.70 -16.34
CA TYR A 9 10.16 10.68 -16.19
C TYR A 9 10.71 10.60 -14.76
N LEU A 10 10.85 11.73 -14.06
CA LEU A 10 11.28 11.75 -12.66
C LEU A 10 10.27 11.09 -11.73
N ILE A 11 8.97 11.33 -11.93
CA ILE A 11 7.91 10.63 -11.17
C ILE A 11 8.00 9.12 -11.39
N LEU A 12 8.16 8.67 -12.64
CA LEU A 12 8.31 7.26 -12.96
C LEU A 12 9.59 6.65 -12.36
N ALA A 13 10.70 7.36 -12.45
CA ALA A 13 11.98 6.92 -11.88
C ALA A 13 11.92 6.87 -10.35
N ALA A 14 11.38 7.90 -9.71
CA ALA A 14 11.22 7.95 -8.25
C ALA A 14 10.33 6.81 -7.75
N GLN A 15 9.23 6.52 -8.43
CA GLN A 15 8.37 5.38 -8.09
C GLN A 15 9.13 4.05 -8.20
N ARG A 16 9.91 3.84 -9.26
CA ARG A 16 10.67 2.60 -9.45
C ARG A 16 11.76 2.42 -8.40
N GLU A 17 12.56 3.47 -8.17
CA GLU A 17 13.65 3.43 -7.21
C GLU A 17 13.14 3.36 -5.77
N GLY A 18 12.11 4.12 -5.42
CA GLY A 18 11.46 4.05 -4.11
C GLY A 18 10.89 2.67 -3.82
N ASN A 19 10.23 2.05 -4.81
CA ASN A 19 9.70 0.70 -4.66
C ASN A 19 10.82 -0.34 -4.49
N ARG A 20 11.95 -0.19 -5.19
CA ARG A 20 13.12 -1.06 -5.04
C ARG A 20 13.74 -0.94 -3.65
N LEU A 21 13.96 0.29 -3.17
CA LEU A 21 14.49 0.55 -1.83
C LEU A 21 13.58 -0.05 -0.74
N PHE A 22 12.27 0.12 -0.89
CA PHE A 22 11.31 -0.43 0.05
C PHE A 22 11.26 -1.96 -0.01
N ALA A 23 11.34 -2.57 -1.21
CA ALA A 23 11.45 -4.02 -1.36
C ALA A 23 12.71 -4.58 -0.69
N ASP A 24 13.85 -3.89 -0.79
CA ASP A 24 15.08 -4.28 -0.10
C ASP A 24 14.92 -4.21 1.43
N ALA A 25 14.25 -3.18 1.94
CA ALA A 25 13.96 -3.05 3.37
C ALA A 25 13.03 -4.17 3.87
N LEU A 26 12.07 -4.63 3.05
CA LEU A 26 11.14 -5.72 3.37
C LEU A 26 11.75 -7.11 3.28
N ARG A 27 12.93 -7.27 2.70
CA ARG A 27 13.58 -8.59 2.49
C ARG A 27 13.67 -9.45 3.75
N PRO A 28 14.02 -8.92 4.95
CA PRO A 28 14.05 -9.72 6.19
C PRO A 28 12.68 -10.30 6.57
N LEU A 29 11.58 -9.69 6.15
CA LEU A 29 10.22 -10.15 6.38
C LEU A 29 9.73 -11.10 5.28
N GLN A 30 10.51 -11.30 4.21
CA GLN A 30 10.15 -12.11 3.04
C GLN A 30 8.83 -11.66 2.38
N LEU A 31 8.56 -10.35 2.39
CA LEU A 31 7.39 -9.73 1.81
C LEU A 31 7.76 -8.86 0.61
N THR A 32 6.87 -8.81 -0.37
CA THR A 32 6.90 -7.78 -1.42
C THR A 32 6.21 -6.49 -0.93
N PRO A 33 6.49 -5.32 -1.54
CA PRO A 33 5.76 -4.09 -1.23
C PRO A 33 4.24 -4.22 -1.31
N SER A 34 3.72 -4.90 -2.33
CA SER A 34 2.27 -5.12 -2.47
C SER A 34 1.70 -6.02 -1.37
N GLN A 35 2.43 -7.04 -0.92
CA GLN A 35 2.01 -7.87 0.21
C GLN A 35 2.01 -7.07 1.53
N ALA A 36 3.02 -6.25 1.75
CA ALA A 36 3.08 -5.35 2.90
C ALA A 36 1.91 -4.37 2.90
N GLU A 37 1.55 -3.81 1.73
CA GLU A 37 0.41 -2.92 1.59
C GLU A 37 -0.92 -3.62 1.95
N VAL A 38 -1.13 -4.86 1.50
CA VAL A 38 -2.34 -5.63 1.89
C VAL A 38 -2.42 -5.82 3.39
N LEU A 39 -1.32 -6.20 4.05
CA LEU A 39 -1.30 -6.36 5.50
C LEU A 39 -1.62 -5.05 6.23
N ARG A 40 -1.08 -3.93 5.76
CA ARG A 40 -1.37 -2.60 6.29
C ARG A 40 -2.85 -2.22 6.14
N VAL A 41 -3.41 -2.41 4.93
CA VAL A 41 -4.82 -2.09 4.66
C VAL A 41 -5.75 -2.95 5.50
N LEU A 42 -5.48 -4.25 5.64
CA LEU A 42 -6.29 -5.12 6.48
C LEU A 42 -6.17 -4.75 7.95
N LEU A 43 -4.97 -4.40 8.44
CA LEU A 43 -4.79 -3.99 9.84
C LEU A 43 -5.69 -2.81 10.23
N ASP A 44 -5.90 -1.87 9.30
CA ASP A 44 -6.64 -0.64 9.56
C ASP A 44 -8.14 -0.76 9.22
N HIS A 45 -8.52 -1.69 8.32
CA HIS A 45 -9.86 -1.68 7.70
C HIS A 45 -10.60 -3.03 7.70
N GLU A 46 -10.00 -4.12 8.22
CA GLU A 46 -10.65 -5.44 8.22
C GLU A 46 -11.95 -5.47 9.05
N PRO A 47 -12.91 -6.34 8.72
CA PRO A 47 -12.91 -7.28 7.61
C PRO A 47 -13.25 -6.62 6.26
N LEU A 48 -12.61 -7.05 5.17
CA LEU A 48 -12.85 -6.52 3.83
C LEU A 48 -13.20 -7.63 2.85
N SER A 49 -14.11 -7.35 1.90
CA SER A 49 -14.22 -8.17 0.70
C SER A 49 -12.99 -7.98 -0.20
N LEU A 50 -12.75 -8.90 -1.12
CA LEU A 50 -11.64 -8.78 -2.08
C LEU A 50 -11.76 -7.49 -2.94
N VAL A 51 -12.99 -7.13 -3.31
CA VAL A 51 -13.27 -5.89 -4.07
C VAL A 51 -12.94 -4.66 -3.22
N ALA A 52 -13.44 -4.60 -1.98
CA ALA A 52 -13.18 -3.49 -1.07
C ALA A 52 -11.69 -3.35 -0.75
N LEU A 53 -10.96 -4.45 -0.59
CA LEU A 53 -9.51 -4.43 -0.45
C LEU A 53 -8.86 -3.84 -1.71
N GLY A 54 -9.23 -4.31 -2.91
CA GLY A 54 -8.69 -3.79 -4.18
C GLY A 54 -8.89 -2.29 -4.35
N ASP A 55 -10.03 -1.76 -3.89
CA ASP A 55 -10.34 -0.33 -3.91
C ASP A 55 -9.48 0.53 -2.98
N LEU A 56 -8.73 -0.08 -2.08
CA LEU A 56 -7.83 0.58 -1.14
C LEU A 56 -6.35 0.41 -1.49
N LEU A 57 -6.01 -0.49 -2.43
CA LEU A 57 -4.61 -0.74 -2.83
C LEU A 57 -4.12 0.31 -3.82
N VAL A 58 -2.89 0.77 -3.62
CA VAL A 58 -2.20 1.74 -4.49
C VAL A 58 -1.11 1.04 -5.31
N CYS A 59 -0.38 0.12 -4.70
CA CYS A 59 0.77 -0.55 -5.34
C CYS A 59 0.38 -1.64 -6.33
N GLU A 60 -0.82 -2.22 -6.19
CA GLU A 60 -1.27 -3.34 -7.02
C GLU A 60 -2.33 -2.90 -8.03
N THR A 61 -2.04 -3.07 -9.30
CA THR A 61 -2.94 -2.72 -10.40
C THR A 61 -3.48 -3.95 -11.16
N GLY A 62 -2.99 -5.15 -10.82
CA GLY A 62 -3.28 -6.34 -11.60
C GLY A 62 -4.36 -7.23 -10.99
N SER A 63 -4.00 -8.12 -10.10
CA SER A 63 -4.90 -9.13 -9.54
C SER A 63 -4.81 -9.23 -8.03
N PRO A 64 -5.65 -8.47 -7.29
CA PRO A 64 -5.72 -8.61 -5.83
C PRO A 64 -5.94 -10.05 -5.36
N SER A 65 -6.66 -10.83 -6.15
CA SER A 65 -6.95 -12.25 -5.84
C SER A 65 -5.67 -13.09 -5.72
N ARG A 66 -4.73 -12.95 -6.67
CA ARG A 66 -3.47 -13.71 -6.66
C ARG A 66 -2.57 -13.25 -5.51
N LEU A 67 -2.53 -11.95 -5.26
CA LEU A 67 -1.76 -11.35 -4.18
C LEU A 67 -2.26 -11.86 -2.80
N VAL A 68 -3.57 -11.82 -2.59
CA VAL A 68 -4.22 -12.34 -1.38
C VAL A 68 -4.01 -13.84 -1.23
N GLN A 69 -4.07 -14.62 -2.34
CA GLN A 69 -3.85 -16.06 -2.28
C GLN A 69 -2.46 -16.37 -1.71
N GLY A 70 -1.41 -15.67 -2.13
CA GLY A 70 -0.07 -15.85 -1.57
C GLY A 70 0.00 -15.57 -0.06
N LEU A 71 -0.75 -14.59 0.44
CA LEU A 71 -0.82 -14.30 1.88
C LEU A 71 -1.64 -15.35 2.66
N VAL A 72 -2.67 -15.91 2.04
CA VAL A 72 -3.45 -17.02 2.61
C VAL A 72 -2.59 -18.28 2.69
N ASP A 73 -1.85 -18.60 1.64
CA ASP A 73 -0.95 -19.78 1.59
C ASP A 73 0.16 -19.68 2.65
N ASN A 74 0.57 -18.46 3.00
CA ASN A 74 1.53 -18.19 4.07
C ASN A 74 0.85 -18.01 5.47
N ALA A 75 -0.44 -18.31 5.59
CA ALA A 75 -1.22 -18.20 6.81
C ALA A 75 -1.21 -16.80 7.47
N LEU A 76 -1.01 -15.73 6.70
CA LEU A 76 -1.05 -14.34 7.18
C LEU A 76 -2.45 -13.73 7.07
N VAL A 77 -3.24 -14.19 6.11
CA VAL A 77 -4.61 -13.77 5.85
C VAL A 77 -5.52 -14.99 5.83
N GLU A 78 -6.72 -14.86 6.33
CA GLU A 78 -7.76 -15.89 6.27
C GLU A 78 -9.01 -15.37 5.58
N ARG A 79 -9.74 -16.31 4.97
CA ARG A 79 -11.03 -16.07 4.32
C ARG A 79 -12.13 -16.55 5.26
N ILE A 80 -12.99 -15.65 5.69
CA ILE A 80 -14.12 -15.95 6.58
C ILE A 80 -15.42 -15.70 5.83
N PRO A 81 -16.40 -16.62 5.87
CA PRO A 81 -17.76 -16.34 5.39
C PRO A 81 -18.32 -15.10 6.10
N SER A 82 -18.90 -14.17 5.34
CA SER A 82 -19.53 -12.98 5.91
C SER A 82 -20.63 -13.37 6.90
N SER A 83 -20.71 -12.67 8.02
CA SER A 83 -21.79 -12.84 9.00
C SER A 83 -23.16 -12.35 8.47
N ILE A 84 -23.14 -11.47 7.46
CA ILE A 84 -24.35 -10.85 6.87
C ILE A 84 -24.87 -11.71 5.71
N ASP A 85 -23.95 -12.14 4.82
CA ASP A 85 -24.30 -13.03 3.70
C ASP A 85 -23.21 -14.12 3.58
N LYS A 86 -23.59 -15.35 3.91
CA LYS A 86 -22.69 -16.52 3.88
C LYS A 86 -22.12 -16.84 2.48
N ARG A 87 -22.68 -16.24 1.42
CA ARG A 87 -22.16 -16.35 0.05
C ARG A 87 -20.99 -15.40 -0.20
N MET A 88 -20.83 -14.39 0.64
CA MET A 88 -19.72 -13.45 0.57
C MET A 88 -18.59 -13.90 1.51
N VAL A 89 -17.37 -13.75 1.02
CA VAL A 89 -16.16 -14.04 1.78
C VAL A 89 -15.47 -12.71 2.13
N THR A 90 -15.10 -12.55 3.39
CA THR A 90 -14.30 -11.43 3.87
C THR A 90 -12.88 -11.91 4.20
N LEU A 91 -11.96 -10.98 4.12
CA LEU A 91 -10.54 -11.16 4.41
C LEU A 91 -10.24 -10.53 5.76
N THR A 92 -9.55 -11.27 6.61
CA THR A 92 -9.04 -10.80 7.89
C THR A 92 -7.60 -11.27 8.09
N LEU A 93 -6.87 -10.60 8.97
CA LEU A 93 -5.56 -11.06 9.40
C LEU A 93 -5.69 -12.23 10.37
N THR A 94 -4.81 -13.21 10.24
CA THR A 94 -4.57 -14.20 11.30
C THR A 94 -3.79 -13.55 12.45
N ASN A 95 -3.61 -14.23 13.57
CA ASN A 95 -2.72 -13.76 14.64
C ASN A 95 -1.29 -13.53 14.11
N MET A 96 -0.78 -14.46 13.30
CA MET A 96 0.53 -14.34 12.65
C MET A 96 0.55 -13.17 11.65
N GLY A 97 -0.55 -12.94 10.94
CA GLY A 97 -0.73 -11.80 10.04
C GLY A 97 -0.68 -10.46 10.79
N ARG A 98 -1.32 -10.36 11.97
CA ARG A 98 -1.26 -9.14 12.81
C ARG A 98 0.14 -8.86 13.31
N GLU A 99 0.86 -9.88 13.76
CA GLU A 99 2.26 -9.75 14.17
C GLU A 99 3.14 -9.30 12.99
N MET A 100 2.91 -9.86 11.80
CA MET A 100 3.62 -9.48 10.59
C MET A 100 3.29 -8.04 10.18
N ALA A 101 2.02 -7.63 10.22
CA ALA A 101 1.59 -6.26 9.95
C ALA A 101 2.23 -5.26 10.93
N ALA A 102 2.35 -5.61 12.22
CA ALA A 102 3.06 -4.78 13.20
C ALA A 102 4.55 -4.60 12.85
N LYS A 103 5.21 -5.67 12.37
CA LYS A 103 6.60 -5.60 11.90
C LYS A 103 6.72 -4.72 10.65
N VAL A 104 5.76 -4.79 9.73
CA VAL A 104 5.69 -3.91 8.55
C VAL A 104 5.57 -2.46 8.99
N CYS A 105 4.68 -2.13 9.94
CA CYS A 105 4.53 -0.77 10.47
C CYS A 105 5.84 -0.23 11.06
N ALA A 106 6.52 -1.03 11.87
CA ALA A 106 7.79 -0.64 12.48
C ALA A 106 8.88 -0.39 11.41
N LEU A 107 8.93 -1.26 10.39
CA LEU A 107 9.86 -1.13 9.28
C LEU A 107 9.55 0.11 8.43
N GLU A 108 8.29 0.40 8.14
CA GLU A 108 7.87 1.61 7.44
C GLU A 108 8.30 2.88 8.19
N SER A 109 8.06 2.93 9.51
CA SER A 109 8.48 4.07 10.34
C SER A 109 10.00 4.29 10.26
N GLN A 110 10.77 3.22 10.43
CA GLN A 110 12.24 3.30 10.30
C GLN A 110 12.68 3.71 8.89
N PHE A 111 12.01 3.20 7.86
CA PHE A 111 12.30 3.57 6.46
C PHE A 111 12.06 5.05 6.21
N TYR A 112 10.96 5.61 6.71
CA TYR A 112 10.64 7.03 6.56
C TYR A 112 11.60 7.91 7.36
N GLU A 113 11.95 7.54 8.59
CA GLU A 113 12.95 8.24 9.40
C GLU A 113 14.32 8.28 8.71
N THR A 114 14.79 7.15 8.18
CA THR A 114 16.08 7.04 7.47
C THR A 114 16.11 7.92 6.21
N ASN A 115 14.97 8.10 5.54
CA ASN A 115 14.88 8.88 4.31
C ASN A 115 14.37 10.32 4.51
N ALA A 116 14.11 10.73 5.74
CA ALA A 116 13.58 12.07 6.05
C ALA A 116 14.47 13.20 5.56
N ASP A 117 15.80 13.02 5.58
CA ASP A 117 16.75 14.02 5.13
C ASP A 117 16.61 14.35 3.63
N LEU A 118 16.08 13.44 2.81
CA LEU A 118 15.83 13.70 1.38
C LEU A 118 14.84 14.84 1.14
N VAL A 119 13.96 15.09 2.10
CA VAL A 119 12.87 16.08 1.97
C VAL A 119 12.98 17.22 2.99
N LYS A 120 14.03 17.25 3.83
CA LYS A 120 14.16 18.16 4.96
C LYS A 120 14.03 19.66 4.58
N ASP A 121 14.65 20.04 3.46
CA ASP A 121 14.67 21.43 2.98
C ASP A 121 13.77 21.62 1.73
N ALA A 122 12.95 20.61 1.41
CA ALA A 122 12.07 20.66 0.25
C ALA A 122 10.75 21.35 0.60
N PRO A 123 10.12 22.07 -0.35
CA PRO A 123 8.76 22.59 -0.21
C PRO A 123 7.75 21.43 -0.27
N LEU A 124 7.72 20.58 0.76
CA LEU A 124 7.00 19.31 0.77
C LEU A 124 5.51 19.47 0.53
N MET A 125 4.89 20.52 1.10
CA MET A 125 3.44 20.74 0.95
C MET A 125 3.08 21.07 -0.49
N GLU A 126 3.87 21.88 -1.17
CA GLU A 126 3.68 22.23 -2.58
C GLU A 126 3.89 21.02 -3.50
N ILE A 127 4.87 20.18 -3.17
CA ILE A 127 5.11 18.91 -3.88
C ILE A 127 3.92 17.97 -3.72
N LEU A 128 3.42 17.80 -2.49
CA LEU A 128 2.24 16.96 -2.22
C LEU A 128 1.01 17.49 -2.98
N GLU A 129 0.76 18.80 -2.94
CA GLU A 129 -0.35 19.42 -3.67
C GLU A 129 -0.25 19.17 -5.19
N LEU A 130 0.95 19.34 -5.75
CA LEU A 130 1.21 19.05 -7.17
C LEU A 130 0.90 17.59 -7.51
N LEU A 131 1.42 16.64 -6.72
CA LEU A 131 1.20 15.21 -6.95
C LEU A 131 -0.27 14.83 -6.80
N TRP A 132 -0.98 15.41 -5.81
CA TRP A 132 -2.42 15.22 -5.66
C TRP A 132 -3.22 15.68 -6.90
N ARG A 133 -2.83 16.77 -7.57
CA ARG A 133 -3.46 17.21 -8.83
C ARG A 133 -3.34 16.15 -9.93
N PHE A 134 -2.24 15.38 -9.98
CA PHE A 134 -2.06 14.29 -10.95
C PHE A 134 -2.99 13.10 -10.69
N VAL A 135 -3.26 12.75 -9.43
CA VAL A 135 -3.96 11.52 -9.07
C VAL A 135 -5.41 11.73 -8.63
N LYS A 136 -5.83 12.98 -8.35
CA LYS A 136 -7.19 13.30 -7.90
C LYS A 136 -8.25 12.76 -8.86
N GLY A 137 -9.22 12.00 -8.33
CA GLY A 137 -10.28 11.39 -9.11
C GLY A 137 -9.86 10.20 -9.98
N LYS A 138 -8.59 9.78 -9.92
CA LYS A 138 -8.11 8.54 -10.54
C LYS A 138 -8.12 7.40 -9.52
N PRO A 139 -8.16 6.12 -9.95
CA PRO A 139 -8.28 4.99 -9.04
C PRO A 139 -7.28 5.00 -7.87
N ALA A 140 -5.98 5.19 -8.15
CA ALA A 140 -4.96 5.24 -7.11
C ALA A 140 -5.13 6.43 -6.15
N GLY A 141 -5.52 7.60 -6.66
CA GLY A 141 -5.80 8.77 -5.83
C GLY A 141 -7.05 8.60 -4.96
N VAL A 142 -8.09 7.93 -5.48
CA VAL A 142 -9.28 7.57 -4.70
C VAL A 142 -8.93 6.58 -3.60
N ALA A 143 -8.15 5.55 -3.90
CA ALA A 143 -7.67 4.58 -2.92
C ALA A 143 -6.90 5.28 -1.79
N LEU A 144 -5.94 6.14 -2.14
CA LEU A 144 -5.14 6.89 -1.17
C LEU A 144 -5.99 7.85 -0.31
N ALA A 145 -6.96 8.55 -0.92
CA ALA A 145 -7.87 9.43 -0.19
C ALA A 145 -8.73 8.66 0.83
N ARG A 146 -9.24 7.49 0.46
CA ARG A 146 -10.01 6.62 1.37
C ARG A 146 -9.17 6.16 2.57
N ARG A 147 -7.90 5.79 2.34
CA ARG A 147 -6.98 5.39 3.42
C ARG A 147 -6.66 6.53 4.38
N ASN A 148 -6.58 7.75 3.89
CA ASN A 148 -6.31 8.94 4.72
C ASN A 148 -7.54 9.44 5.51
N GLY A 149 -8.69 8.76 5.42
CA GLY A 149 -9.93 9.17 6.08
C GLY A 149 -10.53 10.45 5.52
N SER A 150 -10.09 10.90 4.36
CA SER A 150 -10.65 12.03 3.64
C SER A 150 -11.90 11.55 2.88
N GLN A 151 -13.04 11.59 3.55
CA GLN A 151 -14.36 11.46 2.92
C GLN A 151 -14.76 12.77 2.25
#